data_cab6868770fc1735cdcbcce5a5b47f49
#
_entry.id   cab6868770fc1735cdcbcce5a5b47f49
#
_cell.length_a   1.000
_cell.length_b   1.000
_cell.length_c   1.000
_cell.angle_alpha   90.00
_cell.angle_beta   90.00
_cell.angle_gamma   90.00
#
_symmetry.space_group_name_H-M   'P 1'
#
loop_
_entity.id
_entity.type
_entity.pdbx_description
1 polymer ?
#
loop_
_entity_poly.entity_id
_entity_poly.type
_entity_poly.pdbx_seq_one_letter_code
_entity_poly.pdbx_strand_id
1 'polypeptide(L)'
;MSDKATINIDGESYEFPVYRGVEDDVCIDIKALRGASGVTTIDRGFKNTASCESKITYLDGEKGILRYRGYDLDELAKKASFLEVAYLLIFGELPTKSELDKFHDDIVDNSIVNDDVKKIVDAFPSSAHPMGVLSSLTSALTAFNPDDVSLDYDRSRAVSYTHLTLPTKRIV
;
A
#
# COMPACT_ATOMS: atom_id res chain seq x y z
N MET A 1 -28.14 -8.48 -10.15
CA MET A 1 -28.03 -9.87 -9.65
C MET A 1 -26.55 -10.13 -9.49
N SER A 2 -26.07 -10.51 -8.31
CA SER A 2 -24.67 -10.89 -8.17
C SER A 2 -24.46 -12.22 -8.92
N ASP A 3 -23.48 -12.24 -9.83
CA ASP A 3 -23.08 -13.48 -10.50
C ASP A 3 -22.65 -14.50 -9.45
N LYS A 4 -22.99 -15.77 -9.67
CA LYS A 4 -22.58 -16.87 -8.80
C LYS A 4 -21.82 -17.92 -9.57
N ALA A 5 -20.79 -18.47 -8.96
CA ALA A 5 -20.07 -19.63 -9.46
C ALA A 5 -20.49 -20.86 -8.65
N THR A 6 -20.65 -21.97 -9.34
CA THR A 6 -20.99 -23.26 -8.70
C THR A 6 -19.78 -24.17 -8.70
N ILE A 7 -19.39 -24.67 -7.52
CA ILE A 7 -18.33 -25.65 -7.34
C ILE A 7 -18.96 -26.97 -6.90
N ASN A 8 -18.71 -28.04 -7.63
CA ASN A 8 -19.19 -29.38 -7.29
C ASN A 8 -18.08 -30.18 -6.60
N ILE A 9 -18.37 -30.68 -5.41
CA ILE A 9 -17.43 -31.46 -4.61
C ILE A 9 -18.18 -32.74 -4.11
N ASP A 10 -17.66 -33.89 -4.44
CA ASP A 10 -18.21 -35.20 -4.03
C ASP A 10 -19.72 -35.38 -4.31
N GLY A 11 -20.20 -34.76 -5.38
CA GLY A 11 -21.61 -34.82 -5.81
C GLY A 11 -22.52 -33.75 -5.21
N GLU A 12 -22.03 -32.94 -4.32
CA GLU A 12 -22.73 -31.78 -3.77
C GLU A 12 -22.32 -30.49 -4.49
N SER A 13 -23.28 -29.57 -4.67
CA SER A 13 -23.09 -28.29 -5.37
C SER A 13 -23.10 -27.14 -4.38
N TYR A 14 -22.06 -26.30 -4.45
CA TYR A 14 -21.90 -25.11 -3.60
C TYR A 14 -21.85 -23.86 -4.46
N GLU A 15 -22.62 -22.85 -4.11
CA GLU A 15 -22.65 -21.56 -4.81
C GLU A 15 -21.84 -20.51 -4.07
N PHE A 16 -20.97 -19.79 -4.81
CA PHE A 16 -20.12 -18.73 -4.28
C PHE A 16 -20.30 -17.42 -5.06
N PRO A 17 -20.20 -16.25 -4.38
CA PRO A 17 -20.24 -14.96 -5.04
C PRO A 17 -19.09 -14.81 -6.05
N VAL A 18 -19.37 -14.12 -7.15
CA VAL A 18 -18.38 -13.74 -8.15
C VAL A 18 -18.19 -12.24 -8.10
N TYR A 19 -16.94 -11.81 -7.98
CA TYR A 19 -16.51 -10.42 -8.09
C TYR A 19 -15.89 -10.18 -9.46
N ARG A 20 -16.16 -9.00 -10.02
CA ARG A 20 -15.54 -8.54 -11.26
C ARG A 20 -14.69 -7.32 -10.98
N GLY A 21 -13.44 -7.36 -11.41
CA GLY A 21 -12.54 -6.22 -11.40
C GLY A 21 -12.89 -5.19 -12.48
N VAL A 22 -12.22 -4.06 -12.43
CA VAL A 22 -12.44 -2.94 -13.37
C VAL A 22 -11.99 -3.29 -14.80
N GLU A 23 -11.04 -4.21 -14.94
CA GLU A 23 -10.47 -4.68 -16.21
C GLU A 23 -11.00 -6.07 -16.58
N ASP A 24 -12.25 -6.39 -16.19
CA ASP A 24 -12.93 -7.66 -16.44
C ASP A 24 -12.30 -8.92 -15.77
N ASP A 25 -11.38 -8.74 -14.83
CA ASP A 25 -10.90 -9.84 -13.99
C ASP A 25 -12.04 -10.45 -13.21
N VAL A 26 -12.14 -11.78 -13.21
CA VAL A 26 -13.21 -12.52 -12.54
C VAL A 26 -12.65 -13.31 -11.38
N CYS A 27 -13.15 -13.05 -10.17
CA CYS A 27 -12.75 -13.74 -8.95
C CYS A 27 -13.94 -14.43 -8.28
N ILE A 28 -13.72 -15.63 -7.75
CA ILE A 28 -14.72 -16.38 -6.98
C ILE A 28 -14.38 -16.17 -5.48
N ASP A 29 -15.34 -15.70 -4.70
CA ASP A 29 -15.17 -15.60 -3.24
C ASP A 29 -15.39 -16.97 -2.58
N ILE A 30 -14.28 -17.61 -2.24
CA ILE A 30 -14.30 -18.93 -1.58
C ILE A 30 -14.28 -18.87 -0.06
N LYS A 31 -14.49 -17.69 0.55
CA LYS A 31 -14.47 -17.51 2.02
C LYS A 31 -15.37 -18.50 2.77
N ALA A 32 -16.54 -18.80 2.22
CA ALA A 32 -17.50 -19.72 2.83
C ALA A 32 -17.20 -21.22 2.54
N LEU A 33 -16.30 -21.54 1.63
CA LEU A 33 -16.05 -22.91 1.15
C LEU A 33 -15.78 -23.89 2.29
N ARG A 34 -14.86 -23.56 3.19
CA ARG A 34 -14.51 -24.45 4.31
C ARG A 34 -15.66 -24.67 5.27
N GLY A 35 -16.43 -23.62 5.56
CA GLY A 35 -17.58 -23.74 6.47
C GLY A 35 -18.73 -24.57 5.89
N ALA A 36 -18.93 -24.48 4.57
CA ALA A 36 -20.01 -25.17 3.87
C ALA A 36 -19.67 -26.64 3.54
N SER A 37 -18.43 -26.93 3.12
CA SER A 37 -18.02 -28.23 2.60
C SER A 37 -16.94 -28.96 3.41
N GLY A 38 -16.29 -28.27 4.38
CA GLY A 38 -15.10 -28.78 5.07
C GLY A 38 -13.82 -28.80 4.23
N VAL A 39 -13.89 -28.46 2.93
CA VAL A 39 -12.79 -28.48 1.98
C VAL A 39 -11.99 -27.18 2.01
N THR A 40 -10.68 -27.27 1.78
CA THR A 40 -9.79 -26.13 1.62
C THR A 40 -9.12 -26.17 0.25
N THR A 41 -8.71 -25.02 -0.26
CA THR A 41 -7.95 -24.89 -1.50
C THR A 41 -6.45 -24.91 -1.24
N ILE A 42 -5.66 -25.43 -2.20
CA ILE A 42 -4.20 -25.32 -2.21
C ILE A 42 -3.79 -24.54 -3.45
N ASP A 43 -3.12 -23.41 -3.24
CA ASP A 43 -2.48 -22.64 -4.31
C ASP A 43 -1.06 -22.29 -3.87
N ARG A 44 -0.06 -22.99 -4.41
CA ARG A 44 1.34 -22.78 -4.06
C ARG A 44 1.87 -21.51 -4.73
N GLY A 45 2.15 -20.50 -3.90
CA GLY A 45 2.70 -19.21 -4.36
C GLY A 45 1.65 -18.24 -4.87
N PHE A 46 0.37 -18.45 -4.54
CA PHE A 46 -0.74 -17.55 -4.86
C PHE A 46 -0.85 -17.19 -6.35
N LYS A 47 -0.53 -18.15 -7.23
CA LYS A 47 -0.55 -17.93 -8.68
C LYS A 47 -1.96 -17.75 -9.25
N ASN A 48 -2.95 -18.30 -8.55
CA ASN A 48 -4.36 -18.30 -8.98
C ASN A 48 -5.30 -17.81 -7.87
N THR A 49 -4.75 -17.08 -6.90
CA THR A 49 -5.52 -16.59 -5.75
C THR A 49 -5.36 -15.08 -5.65
N ALA A 50 -6.46 -14.34 -5.79
CA ALA A 50 -6.51 -12.94 -5.43
C ALA A 50 -6.53 -12.82 -3.90
N SER A 51 -5.51 -12.17 -3.32
CA SER A 51 -5.34 -12.07 -1.87
C SER A 51 -6.20 -10.97 -1.24
N CYS A 52 -6.55 -9.93 -2.00
CA CYS A 52 -7.36 -8.80 -1.53
C CYS A 52 -7.97 -8.02 -2.70
N GLU A 53 -8.99 -7.22 -2.40
CA GLU A 53 -9.45 -6.16 -3.28
C GLU A 53 -8.58 -4.91 -3.10
N SER A 54 -8.17 -4.27 -4.20
CA SER A 54 -7.45 -3.00 -4.17
C SER A 54 -8.09 -2.02 -5.14
N LYS A 55 -8.34 -0.80 -4.63
CA LYS A 55 -8.75 0.35 -5.46
C LYS A 55 -7.56 1.25 -5.82
N ILE A 56 -6.35 0.88 -5.40
CA ILE A 56 -5.15 1.72 -5.52
C ILE A 56 -4.37 1.36 -6.77
N THR A 57 -4.10 0.07 -6.97
CA THR A 57 -3.20 -0.38 -8.03
C THR A 57 -3.84 -1.49 -8.85
N TYR A 58 -3.74 -1.37 -10.16
CA TYR A 58 -3.97 -2.46 -11.10
C TYR A 58 -2.63 -2.85 -11.74
N LEU A 59 -2.32 -4.14 -11.75
CA LEU A 59 -1.09 -4.68 -12.34
C LEU A 59 -1.42 -5.92 -13.19
N ASP A 60 -1.07 -5.85 -14.47
CA ASP A 60 -1.04 -7.00 -15.37
C ASP A 60 0.39 -7.19 -15.89
N GLY A 61 1.11 -8.14 -15.28
CA GLY A 61 2.51 -8.40 -15.63
C GLY A 61 2.70 -9.05 -17.01
N GLU A 62 1.69 -9.73 -17.54
CA GLU A 62 1.75 -10.36 -18.86
C GLU A 62 1.60 -9.32 -19.97
N LYS A 63 0.72 -8.35 -19.78
CA LYS A 63 0.50 -7.24 -20.72
C LYS A 63 1.43 -6.05 -20.46
N GLY A 64 2.17 -6.03 -19.33
CA GLY A 64 3.01 -4.90 -18.94
C GLY A 64 2.21 -3.65 -18.59
N ILE A 65 1.01 -3.82 -18.02
CA ILE A 65 0.13 -2.71 -17.63
C ILE A 65 0.25 -2.47 -16.14
N LEU A 66 0.47 -1.20 -15.77
CA LEU A 66 0.43 -0.74 -14.37
C LEU A 66 -0.35 0.57 -14.30
N ARG A 67 -1.37 0.60 -13.44
CA ARG A 67 -2.18 1.79 -13.20
C ARG A 67 -2.31 2.09 -11.71
N TYR A 68 -2.27 3.36 -11.37
CA TYR A 68 -2.54 3.88 -10.03
C TYR A 68 -3.83 4.68 -10.02
N ARG A 69 -4.82 4.24 -9.24
CA ARG A 69 -6.15 4.86 -9.16
C ARG A 69 -6.80 5.06 -10.54
N GLY A 70 -6.51 4.17 -11.52
CA GLY A 70 -6.99 4.25 -12.88
C GLY A 70 -6.12 5.03 -13.86
N TYR A 71 -5.12 5.78 -13.38
CA TYR A 71 -4.16 6.50 -14.22
C TYR A 71 -3.03 5.59 -14.67
N ASP A 72 -2.67 5.67 -15.94
CA ASP A 72 -1.54 4.93 -16.49
C ASP A 72 -0.22 5.41 -15.91
N LEU A 73 0.68 4.46 -15.54
CA LEU A 73 1.96 4.79 -14.92
C LEU A 73 2.85 5.64 -15.84
N ASP A 74 2.84 5.36 -17.14
CA ASP A 74 3.66 6.09 -18.10
C ASP A 74 3.24 7.57 -18.21
N GLU A 75 1.95 7.85 -18.08
CA GLU A 75 1.45 9.22 -18.03
C GLU A 75 1.81 9.93 -16.74
N LEU A 76 1.63 9.26 -15.61
CA LEU A 76 2.01 9.81 -14.30
C LEU A 76 3.50 10.12 -14.24
N ALA A 77 4.36 9.20 -14.70
CA ALA A 77 5.80 9.38 -14.69
C ALA A 77 6.28 10.57 -15.53
N LYS A 78 5.55 10.91 -16.60
CA LYS A 78 5.89 12.02 -17.49
C LYS A 78 5.33 13.37 -17.06
N LYS A 79 4.16 13.37 -16.38
CA LYS A 79 3.36 14.59 -16.15
C LYS A 79 3.24 14.98 -14.69
N ALA A 80 3.37 14.02 -13.77
CA ALA A 80 3.13 14.26 -12.35
C ALA A 80 4.44 14.26 -11.55
N SER A 81 4.50 15.08 -10.52
CA SER A 81 5.57 15.07 -9.52
C SER A 81 5.37 13.91 -8.52
N PHE A 82 6.42 13.59 -7.76
CA PHE A 82 6.34 12.59 -6.70
C PHE A 82 5.22 12.89 -5.69
N LEU A 83 5.06 14.16 -5.30
CA LEU A 83 4.04 14.56 -4.32
C LEU A 83 2.63 14.44 -4.87
N GLU A 84 2.41 14.74 -6.15
CA GLU A 84 1.10 14.53 -6.79
C GLU A 84 0.72 13.06 -6.85
N VAL A 85 1.68 12.18 -7.17
CA VAL A 85 1.45 10.74 -7.16
C VAL A 85 1.22 10.22 -5.74
N ALA A 86 1.99 10.70 -4.75
CA ALA A 86 1.76 10.34 -3.35
C ALA A 86 0.37 10.76 -2.87
N TYR A 87 -0.04 11.97 -3.21
CA TYR A 87 -1.39 12.47 -2.93
C TYR A 87 -2.47 11.61 -3.58
N LEU A 88 -2.30 11.29 -4.88
CA LEU A 88 -3.22 10.41 -5.61
C LEU A 88 -3.40 9.06 -4.93
N LEU A 89 -2.32 8.42 -4.51
CA LEU A 89 -2.37 7.09 -3.87
C LEU A 89 -3.09 7.15 -2.51
N ILE A 90 -2.85 8.20 -1.72
CA ILE A 90 -3.41 8.37 -0.38
C ILE A 90 -4.89 8.79 -0.45
N PHE A 91 -5.19 9.81 -1.26
CA PHE A 91 -6.51 10.45 -1.28
C PHE A 91 -7.43 9.94 -2.39
N GLY A 92 -6.88 9.32 -3.43
CA GLY A 92 -7.64 8.68 -4.52
C GLY A 92 -7.82 9.52 -5.77
N GLU A 93 -7.52 10.82 -5.71
CA GLU A 93 -7.65 11.77 -6.81
C GLU A 93 -6.38 12.63 -6.93
N LEU A 94 -6.09 13.15 -8.11
CA LEU A 94 -4.99 14.10 -8.29
C LEU A 94 -5.31 15.42 -7.59
N PRO A 95 -4.32 16.03 -6.90
CA PRO A 95 -4.56 17.26 -6.16
C PRO A 95 -4.81 18.45 -7.08
N THR A 96 -5.64 19.37 -6.64
CA THR A 96 -5.61 20.76 -7.13
C THR A 96 -4.33 21.44 -6.65
N LYS A 97 -3.98 22.57 -7.24
CA LYS A 97 -2.78 23.32 -6.82
C LYS A 97 -2.83 23.68 -5.33
N SER A 98 -3.96 24.10 -4.82
CA SER A 98 -4.13 24.48 -3.40
C SER A 98 -3.97 23.27 -2.46
N GLU A 99 -4.46 22.11 -2.86
CA GLU A 99 -4.31 20.87 -2.10
C GLU A 99 -2.86 20.38 -2.11
N LEU A 100 -2.19 20.50 -3.26
CA LEU A 100 -0.78 20.14 -3.38
C LEU A 100 0.10 21.04 -2.51
N ASP A 101 -0.13 22.34 -2.54
CA ASP A 101 0.62 23.31 -1.74
C ASP A 101 0.45 23.01 -0.25
N LYS A 102 -0.80 22.77 0.20
CA LYS A 102 -1.08 22.36 1.59
C LYS A 102 -0.42 21.04 1.95
N PHE A 103 -0.51 20.04 1.08
CA PHE A 103 0.11 18.72 1.30
C PHE A 103 1.64 18.82 1.41
N HIS A 104 2.25 19.69 0.58
CA HIS A 104 3.67 19.98 0.66
C HIS A 104 4.05 20.60 2.01
N ASP A 105 3.29 21.60 2.46
CA ASP A 105 3.53 22.30 3.73
C ASP A 105 3.36 21.33 4.91
N ASP A 106 2.31 20.50 4.90
CA ASP A 106 2.09 19.45 5.90
C ASP A 106 3.29 18.48 5.96
N ILE A 107 3.87 18.08 4.83
CA ILE A 107 5.06 17.22 4.77
C ILE A 107 6.28 17.95 5.36
N VAL A 108 6.49 19.21 5.00
CA VAL A 108 7.62 20.00 5.48
C VAL A 108 7.55 20.19 7.00
N ASP A 109 6.40 20.54 7.52
CA ASP A 109 6.19 20.76 8.96
C ASP A 109 6.40 19.48 9.79
N ASN A 110 6.00 18.32 9.26
CA ASN A 110 6.17 17.02 9.90
C ASN A 110 7.53 16.35 9.56
N SER A 111 8.41 16.99 8.79
CA SER A 111 9.72 16.42 8.41
C SER A 111 10.83 16.68 9.43
N ILE A 112 10.55 17.42 10.50
CA ILE A 112 11.51 17.76 11.54
C ILE A 112 11.70 16.54 12.44
N VAL A 113 12.89 15.94 12.36
CA VAL A 113 13.25 14.77 13.17
C VAL A 113 13.89 15.24 14.46
N ASN A 114 13.52 14.61 15.59
CA ASN A 114 14.11 14.87 16.89
C ASN A 114 15.64 14.68 16.86
N ASP A 115 16.38 15.57 17.50
CA ASP A 115 17.85 15.52 17.53
C ASP A 115 18.40 14.23 18.19
N ASP A 116 17.64 13.60 19.08
CA ASP A 116 18.03 12.32 19.67
C ASP A 116 18.08 11.17 18.66
N VAL A 117 17.31 11.25 17.56
CA VAL A 117 17.41 10.28 16.46
C VAL A 117 18.79 10.33 15.78
N LYS A 118 19.42 11.51 15.73
CA LYS A 118 20.79 11.66 15.20
C LYS A 118 21.80 10.87 16.04
N LYS A 119 21.62 10.83 17.37
CA LYS A 119 22.49 10.04 18.28
C LYS A 119 22.40 8.54 17.98
N ILE A 120 21.21 8.05 17.60
CA ILE A 120 21.04 6.65 17.19
C ILE A 120 21.82 6.38 15.90
N VAL A 121 21.77 7.31 14.93
CA VAL A 121 22.55 7.19 13.69
C VAL A 121 24.04 7.14 13.96
N ASP A 122 24.54 8.01 14.84
CA ASP A 122 25.95 8.11 15.19
C ASP A 122 26.46 6.88 15.98
N ALA A 123 25.56 6.13 16.61
CA ALA A 123 25.88 4.90 17.33
C ALA A 123 26.14 3.69 16.42
N PHE A 124 25.71 3.73 15.15
CA PHE A 124 25.99 2.64 14.23
C PHE A 124 27.45 2.66 13.74
N PRO A 125 28.08 1.48 13.62
CA PRO A 125 29.43 1.40 13.05
C PRO A 125 29.44 1.86 11.60
N SER A 126 30.55 2.47 11.17
CA SER A 126 30.71 2.95 9.78
C SER A 126 30.59 1.85 8.72
N SER A 127 30.77 0.59 9.11
CA SER A 127 30.60 -0.59 8.28
C SER A 127 29.16 -1.13 8.23
N ALA A 128 28.21 -0.49 8.93
CA ALA A 128 26.82 -0.95 8.96
C ALA A 128 26.19 -0.86 7.57
N HIS A 129 25.41 -1.89 7.21
CA HIS A 129 24.69 -1.86 5.94
C HIS A 129 23.59 -0.79 5.99
N PRO A 130 23.50 0.13 4.99
CA PRO A 130 22.56 1.25 5.00
C PRO A 130 21.10 0.85 5.23
N MET A 131 20.66 -0.29 4.66
CA MET A 131 19.29 -0.78 4.84
C MET A 131 19.00 -1.24 6.27
N GLY A 132 20.01 -1.81 6.96
CA GLY A 132 19.89 -2.16 8.38
C GLY A 132 19.73 -0.91 9.26
N VAL A 133 20.51 0.13 8.99
CA VAL A 133 20.40 1.44 9.66
C VAL A 133 19.01 2.04 9.41
N LEU A 134 18.56 2.10 8.14
CA LEU A 134 17.26 2.65 7.77
C LEU A 134 16.11 1.91 8.47
N SER A 135 16.12 0.58 8.44
CA SER A 135 15.10 -0.23 9.12
C SER A 135 15.05 0.03 10.61
N SER A 136 16.22 0.09 11.28
CA SER A 136 16.33 0.37 12.70
C SER A 136 15.83 1.77 13.05
N LEU A 137 16.17 2.77 12.25
CA LEU A 137 15.72 4.15 12.44
C LEU A 137 14.21 4.29 12.25
N THR A 138 13.65 3.65 11.24
CA THR A 138 12.20 3.66 11.02
C THR A 138 11.46 3.08 12.22
N SER A 139 11.96 1.97 12.78
CA SER A 139 11.38 1.40 14.00
C SER A 139 11.58 2.30 15.23
N ALA A 140 12.74 2.95 15.36
CA ALA A 140 13.02 3.85 16.48
C ALA A 140 12.12 5.10 16.47
N LEU A 141 11.70 5.60 15.30
CA LEU A 141 10.83 6.77 15.20
C LEU A 141 9.49 6.58 15.92
N THR A 142 8.98 5.36 15.99
CA THR A 142 7.73 5.08 16.73
C THR A 142 7.86 5.37 18.23
N ALA A 143 9.07 5.26 18.78
CA ALA A 143 9.32 5.58 20.18
C ALA A 143 9.38 7.11 20.45
N PHE A 144 9.75 7.90 19.44
CA PHE A 144 9.77 9.36 19.54
C PHE A 144 8.41 10.00 19.22
N ASN A 145 7.55 9.26 18.53
CA ASN A 145 6.21 9.71 18.12
C ASN A 145 5.17 8.65 18.55
N PRO A 146 4.94 8.45 19.87
CA PRO A 146 4.04 7.38 20.35
C PRO A 146 2.59 7.59 19.93
N ASP A 147 2.18 8.82 19.68
CA ASP A 147 0.83 9.16 19.22
C ASP A 147 0.59 8.75 17.76
N ASP A 148 1.65 8.55 16.98
CA ASP A 148 1.57 8.17 15.57
C ASP A 148 1.24 6.68 15.35
N VAL A 149 1.29 5.87 16.40
CA VAL A 149 0.93 4.43 16.36
C VAL A 149 -0.59 4.21 16.49
N SER A 150 -1.36 5.27 16.51
CA SER A 150 -2.82 5.21 16.56
C SER A 150 -3.39 4.60 15.28
N LEU A 151 -4.40 3.73 15.43
CA LEU A 151 -5.21 3.21 14.32
C LEU A 151 -6.25 4.24 13.81
N ASP A 152 -6.21 5.46 14.33
CA ASP A 152 -7.05 6.56 13.86
C ASP A 152 -6.59 7.00 12.48
N TYR A 153 -7.54 7.04 11.53
CA TYR A 153 -7.26 7.31 10.11
C TYR A 153 -6.56 8.66 9.89
N ASP A 154 -6.93 9.70 10.62
CA ASP A 154 -6.35 11.05 10.47
C ASP A 154 -4.92 11.11 11.03
N ARG A 155 -4.62 10.36 12.10
CA ARG A 155 -3.27 10.24 12.66
C ARG A 155 -2.37 9.35 11.81
N SER A 156 -2.89 8.27 11.22
CA SER A 156 -2.14 7.41 10.30
C SER A 156 -1.63 8.16 9.07
N ARG A 157 -2.30 9.24 8.67
CA ARG A 157 -1.85 10.13 7.60
C ARG A 157 -0.58 10.90 7.98
N ALA A 158 -0.50 11.43 9.19
CA ALA A 158 0.68 12.15 9.68
C ALA A 158 1.91 11.24 9.73
N VAL A 159 1.76 9.97 10.15
CA VAL A 159 2.84 8.95 10.13
C VAL A 159 3.35 8.69 8.73
N SER A 160 2.46 8.61 7.74
CA SER A 160 2.84 8.41 6.34
C SER A 160 3.74 9.53 5.84
N TYR A 161 3.53 10.77 6.27
CA TYR A 161 4.37 11.91 5.91
C TYR A 161 5.78 11.81 6.49
N THR A 162 5.90 11.43 7.75
CA THR A 162 7.20 11.25 8.40
C THR A 162 8.03 10.16 7.71
N HIS A 163 7.40 9.05 7.33
CA HIS A 163 8.08 7.94 6.65
C HIS A 163 8.46 8.25 5.19
N LEU A 164 7.68 9.06 4.49
CA LEU A 164 7.99 9.50 3.12
C LEU A 164 9.18 10.44 3.05
N THR A 165 9.44 11.23 4.09
CA THR A 165 10.48 12.26 4.06
C THR A 165 11.85 11.77 4.54
N LEU A 166 11.92 10.72 5.34
CA LEU A 166 13.18 10.16 5.86
C LEU A 166 14.12 9.64 4.77
N PRO A 167 13.67 8.86 3.76
CA PRO A 167 14.56 8.34 2.73
C PRO A 167 15.11 9.40 1.78
N THR A 168 14.37 10.48 1.54
CA THR A 168 14.71 11.45 0.51
C THR A 168 15.71 12.52 0.93
N LYS A 169 15.90 12.79 2.22
CA LYS A 169 16.77 13.87 2.71
C LYS A 169 18.20 13.45 3.08
N ARG A 170 18.55 12.16 3.08
CA ARG A 170 19.87 11.70 3.55
C ARG A 170 20.63 10.72 2.65
N ILE A 171 20.22 10.52 1.42
CA ILE A 171 20.97 9.73 0.43
C ILE A 171 21.67 10.66 -0.60
N VAL A 172 22.04 11.83 -0.17
CA VAL A 172 22.95 12.72 -0.94
C VAL A 172 24.20 12.97 -0.11
#